data_5a3524e795c1ffbf68f47b67b43c841f
#
_entry.id   5a3524e795c1ffbf68f47b67b43c841f
#
_cell.length_a   1.000
_cell.length_b   1.000
_cell.length_c   1.000
_cell.angle_alpha   90.00
_cell.angle_beta   90.00
_cell.angle_gamma   90.00
#
_symmetry.space_group_name_H-M   'P 1'
#
loop_
_entity.id
_entity.type
_entity.pdbx_description
1 polymer ?
#
loop_
_entity_poly.entity_id
_entity_poly.type
_entity_poly.pdbx_seq_one_letter_code
_entity_poly.pdbx_strand_id
1 'polypeptide(L)'
;MRDNGIYAVFKISVLDPDFYNRDRFVLSAGHGSMLLYSLLHIFGYQVSMEDIKNFRQLGSKTPGHPEYGVTPGVEVSTGPLGQGIANAVGFAIAETMMSARYNEPGFDVVDHYTYALCGDG
;
A
#
# COMPACT_ATOMS: atom_id res chain seq x y z
N MET A 1 18.25 11.03 -5.55
CA MET A 1 18.57 11.56 -4.20
C MET A 1 17.38 11.31 -3.31
N ARG A 2 17.53 10.46 -2.30
CA ARG A 2 16.47 10.24 -1.31
C ARG A 2 16.56 11.37 -0.30
N ASP A 3 15.56 12.22 -0.24
CA ASP A 3 15.49 13.31 0.75
C ASP A 3 15.37 12.73 2.16
N ASN A 4 16.20 13.24 3.08
CA ASN A 4 16.42 12.76 4.44
C ASN A 4 15.27 13.09 5.42
N GLY A 5 14.02 12.76 5.07
CA GLY A 5 12.88 12.85 5.96
C GLY A 5 12.37 11.48 6.39
N ILE A 6 11.45 11.43 7.34
CA ILE A 6 10.74 10.21 7.79
C ILE A 6 10.09 9.47 6.60
N TYR A 7 9.85 10.15 5.50
CA TYR A 7 9.33 9.63 4.24
C TYR A 7 10.38 8.91 3.37
N ALA A 8 11.64 8.88 3.79
CA ALA A 8 12.74 8.27 3.02
C ALA A 8 12.70 6.75 2.94
N VAL A 9 11.78 6.10 3.67
CA VAL A 9 11.63 4.64 3.67
C VAL A 9 10.71 4.17 2.55
N PHE A 10 9.67 4.96 2.21
CA PHE A 10 8.68 4.60 1.19
C PHE A 10 8.67 5.60 0.03
N LYS A 11 8.63 5.08 -1.18
CA LYS A 11 8.41 5.86 -2.41
C LYS A 11 6.90 5.98 -2.65
N ILE A 12 6.28 7.03 -2.10
CA ILE A 12 4.83 7.29 -2.20
C ILE A 12 4.57 8.71 -2.67
N SER A 13 3.38 8.96 -3.23
CA SER A 13 2.88 10.29 -3.55
C SER A 13 1.43 10.41 -3.09
N VAL A 14 1.17 11.37 -2.21
CA VAL A 14 -0.21 11.64 -1.75
C VAL A 14 -1.03 12.44 -2.76
N LEU A 15 -0.35 13.15 -3.67
CA LEU A 15 -0.98 13.89 -4.76
C LEU A 15 -1.36 12.98 -5.94
N ASP A 16 -0.65 11.86 -6.09
CA ASP A 16 -0.91 10.82 -7.06
C ASP A 16 -0.76 9.46 -6.36
N PRO A 17 -1.79 9.01 -5.63
CA PRO A 17 -1.74 7.74 -4.89
C PRO A 17 -1.58 6.52 -5.78
N ASP A 18 -1.88 6.65 -7.07
CA ASP A 18 -1.75 5.58 -8.07
C ASP A 18 -0.48 5.72 -8.92
N PHE A 19 0.43 6.61 -8.55
CA PHE A 19 1.72 6.78 -9.18
C PHE A 19 2.40 5.43 -9.46
N TYR A 20 2.79 5.23 -10.72
CA TYR A 20 3.16 3.92 -11.24
C TYR A 20 4.33 3.27 -10.48
N ASN A 21 5.41 4.00 -10.26
CA ASN A 21 6.64 3.50 -9.61
C ASN A 21 6.64 3.72 -8.08
N ARG A 22 5.44 3.70 -7.45
CA ARG A 22 5.31 3.76 -5.98
C ARG A 22 5.67 2.44 -5.34
N ASP A 23 6.18 2.47 -4.14
CA ASP A 23 6.27 1.29 -3.30
C ASP A 23 4.87 0.75 -2.98
N ARG A 24 4.74 -0.56 -2.89
CA ARG A 24 3.50 -1.25 -2.56
C ARG A 24 3.52 -1.65 -1.10
N PHE A 25 2.46 -1.32 -0.37
CA PHE A 25 2.28 -1.79 1.00
C PHE A 25 1.04 -2.69 1.09
N VAL A 26 1.24 -3.92 1.54
CA VAL A 26 0.18 -4.93 1.69
C VAL A 26 0.04 -5.33 3.15
N LEU A 27 -1.13 -5.06 3.72
CA LEU A 27 -1.49 -5.58 5.03
C LEU A 27 -2.12 -6.97 4.87
N SER A 28 -1.32 -8.04 5.03
CA SER A 28 -1.80 -9.43 4.91
C SER A 28 -2.67 -9.84 6.10
N ALA A 29 -2.44 -9.25 7.27
CA ALA A 29 -3.32 -9.37 8.44
C ALA A 29 -4.48 -8.36 8.35
N GLY A 30 -5.41 -8.57 7.41
CA GLY A 30 -6.47 -7.61 7.07
C GLY A 30 -7.37 -7.19 8.24
N HIS A 31 -7.50 -8.01 9.29
CA HIS A 31 -8.22 -7.67 10.53
C HIS A 31 -7.54 -6.52 11.31
N GLY A 32 -6.26 -6.24 11.07
CA GLY A 32 -5.53 -5.10 11.61
C GLY A 32 -5.69 -3.81 10.78
N SER A 33 -6.76 -3.68 10.02
CA SER A 33 -7.01 -2.60 9.04
C SER A 33 -6.89 -1.19 9.60
N MET A 34 -7.19 -0.96 10.88
CA MET A 34 -7.03 0.35 11.52
C MET A 34 -5.58 0.82 11.49
N LEU A 35 -4.59 -0.08 11.59
CA LEU A 35 -3.19 0.29 11.44
C LEU A 35 -2.95 0.92 10.05
N LEU A 36 -3.42 0.26 8.99
CA LEU A 36 -3.27 0.76 7.63
C LEU A 36 -3.97 2.12 7.45
N TYR A 37 -5.21 2.27 7.92
CA TYR A 37 -5.94 3.54 7.79
C TYR A 37 -5.29 4.67 8.57
N SER A 38 -4.74 4.38 9.75
CA SER A 38 -4.00 5.37 10.54
C SER A 38 -2.73 5.82 9.83
N LEU A 39 -1.99 4.89 9.21
CA LEU A 39 -0.81 5.22 8.41
C LEU A 39 -1.17 6.05 7.19
N LEU A 40 -2.22 5.69 6.45
CA LEU A 40 -2.70 6.46 5.30
C LEU A 40 -3.09 7.88 5.70
N HIS A 41 -3.76 8.04 6.84
CA HIS A 41 -4.08 9.37 7.38
C HIS A 41 -2.83 10.18 7.72
N ILE A 42 -1.87 9.58 8.45
CA ILE A 42 -0.63 10.25 8.88
C ILE A 42 0.23 10.65 7.66
N PHE A 43 0.27 9.81 6.64
CA PHE A 43 0.99 10.11 5.39
C PHE A 43 0.26 11.11 4.48
N GLY A 44 -0.95 11.55 4.84
CA GLY A 44 -1.68 12.59 4.12
C GLY A 44 -2.52 12.09 2.94
N TYR A 45 -2.80 10.80 2.86
CA TYR A 45 -3.79 10.29 1.91
C TYR A 45 -5.19 10.82 2.24
N GLN A 46 -6.13 10.70 1.30
CA GLN A 46 -7.51 11.18 1.47
C GLN A 46 -8.32 10.29 2.44
N VAL A 47 -7.78 10.06 3.61
CA VAL A 47 -8.41 9.38 4.75
C VAL A 47 -8.44 10.36 5.91
N SER A 48 -9.59 10.94 6.19
CA SER A 48 -9.77 11.94 7.23
C SER A 48 -9.86 11.31 8.63
N MET A 49 -9.70 12.14 9.66
CA MET A 49 -9.96 11.70 11.04
C MET A 49 -11.43 11.28 11.23
N GLU A 50 -12.35 11.88 10.49
CA GLU A 50 -13.77 11.49 10.54
C GLU A 50 -13.99 10.11 9.90
N ASP A 51 -13.28 9.79 8.80
CA ASP A 51 -13.30 8.44 8.22
C ASP A 51 -12.78 7.40 9.23
N ILE A 52 -11.74 7.73 9.99
CA ILE A 52 -11.19 6.86 11.05
C ILE A 52 -12.21 6.66 12.18
N LYS A 53 -12.91 7.71 12.64
CA LYS A 53 -13.94 7.60 13.66
C LYS A 53 -15.13 6.74 13.21
N ASN A 54 -15.41 6.72 11.91
CA ASN A 54 -16.46 5.90 11.31
C ASN A 54 -15.99 4.49 10.93
N PHE A 55 -14.90 4.01 11.53
CA PHE A 55 -14.36 2.68 11.29
C PHE A 55 -15.42 1.58 11.43
N ARG A 56 -15.51 0.72 10.41
CA ARG A 56 -16.45 -0.41 10.34
C ARG A 56 -17.94 -0.02 10.29
N GLN A 57 -18.26 1.25 10.10
CA GLN A 57 -19.65 1.66 9.91
C GLN A 57 -20.08 1.40 8.47
N LEU A 58 -21.36 1.13 8.27
CA LEU A 58 -21.92 0.88 6.93
C LEU A 58 -21.67 2.09 6.01
N GLY A 59 -21.11 1.83 4.84
CA GLY A 59 -20.75 2.86 3.86
C GLY A 59 -19.52 3.69 4.22
N SER A 60 -18.81 3.34 5.29
CA SER A 60 -17.57 4.02 5.66
C SER A 60 -16.46 3.76 4.65
N LYS A 61 -15.59 4.77 4.46
CA LYS A 61 -14.34 4.66 3.71
C LYS A 61 -13.27 3.78 4.40
N THR A 62 -13.51 3.41 5.67
CA THR A 62 -12.63 2.57 6.50
C THR A 62 -13.34 1.29 6.93
N PRO A 63 -13.56 0.35 6.00
CA PRO A 63 -14.22 -0.91 6.29
C PRO A 63 -13.41 -1.78 7.25
N GLY A 64 -14.01 -2.84 7.79
CA GLY A 64 -13.39 -3.73 8.77
C GLY A 64 -12.15 -4.48 8.27
N HIS A 65 -12.07 -4.71 6.98
CA HIS A 65 -10.90 -5.24 6.26
C HIS A 65 -10.58 -4.30 5.11
N PRO A 66 -9.29 -4.14 4.72
CA PRO A 66 -8.94 -3.27 3.59
C PRO A 66 -9.60 -3.73 2.30
N GLU A 67 -10.18 -2.77 1.58
CA GLU A 67 -10.83 -3.03 0.28
C GLU A 67 -10.21 -2.11 -0.78
N TYR A 68 -9.66 -2.73 -1.83
CA TYR A 68 -9.14 -2.00 -2.97
C TYR A 68 -10.27 -1.20 -3.66
N GLY A 69 -9.98 0.07 -3.97
CA GLY A 69 -10.95 0.98 -4.61
C GLY A 69 -11.93 1.65 -3.64
N VAL A 70 -11.97 1.26 -2.35
CA VAL A 70 -12.80 1.92 -1.32
C VAL A 70 -11.96 2.96 -0.56
N THR A 71 -10.82 2.55 -0.06
CA THR A 71 -9.91 3.45 0.67
C THR A 71 -8.73 3.85 -0.22
N PRO A 72 -8.50 5.15 -0.46
CA PRO A 72 -7.33 5.61 -1.21
C PRO A 72 -6.03 5.13 -0.60
N GLY A 73 -5.14 4.54 -1.42
CA GLY A 73 -3.86 3.99 -0.99
C GLY A 73 -3.88 2.54 -0.54
N VAL A 74 -5.03 1.87 -0.56
CA VAL A 74 -5.11 0.42 -0.35
C VAL A 74 -4.78 -0.31 -1.66
N GLU A 75 -3.73 -1.12 -1.64
CA GLU A 75 -3.22 -1.83 -2.82
C GLU A 75 -3.99 -3.12 -3.14
N VAL A 76 -4.48 -3.82 -2.14
CA VAL A 76 -5.24 -5.07 -2.28
C VAL A 76 -6.30 -5.21 -1.21
N SER A 77 -7.41 -5.86 -1.57
CA SER A 77 -8.40 -6.31 -0.59
C SER A 77 -7.85 -7.52 0.16
N THR A 78 -7.86 -7.46 1.49
CA THR A 78 -7.41 -8.55 2.35
C THR A 78 -8.45 -8.85 3.43
N GLY A 79 -8.34 -10.03 4.03
CA GLY A 79 -9.26 -10.55 5.03
C GLY A 79 -8.91 -12.01 5.32
N PRO A 80 -9.05 -12.92 4.33
CA PRO A 80 -8.56 -14.29 4.50
C PRO A 80 -7.05 -14.30 4.72
N LEU A 81 -6.59 -14.96 5.78
CA LEU A 81 -5.17 -15.01 6.14
C LEU A 81 -4.33 -15.67 5.05
N GLY A 82 -3.13 -15.14 4.82
CA GLY A 82 -2.20 -15.62 3.79
C GLY A 82 -2.44 -15.03 2.38
N GLN A 83 -3.61 -14.50 2.07
CA GLN A 83 -3.91 -13.95 0.75
C GLN A 83 -3.06 -12.72 0.43
N GLY A 84 -2.89 -11.81 1.40
CA GLY A 84 -2.11 -10.58 1.21
C GLY A 84 -0.66 -10.86 0.88
N ILE A 85 0.00 -11.78 1.59
CA ILE A 85 1.40 -12.10 1.31
C ILE A 85 1.57 -12.75 -0.08
N ALA A 86 0.61 -13.58 -0.51
CA ALA A 86 0.61 -14.14 -1.85
C ALA A 86 0.50 -13.03 -2.94
N ASN A 87 -0.36 -12.03 -2.72
CA ASN A 87 -0.45 -10.85 -3.60
C ASN A 87 0.86 -10.06 -3.61
N ALA A 88 1.49 -9.87 -2.44
CA ALA A 88 2.76 -9.15 -2.34
C ALA A 88 3.88 -9.83 -3.13
N VAL A 89 3.94 -11.16 -3.09
CA VAL A 89 4.86 -11.94 -3.93
C VAL A 89 4.58 -11.70 -5.41
N GLY A 90 3.31 -11.68 -5.81
CA GLY A 90 2.90 -11.36 -7.19
C GLY A 90 3.35 -9.96 -7.63
N PHE A 91 3.24 -8.95 -6.77
CA PHE A 91 3.73 -7.60 -7.06
C PHE A 91 5.25 -7.56 -7.23
N ALA A 92 6.02 -8.25 -6.37
CA ALA A 92 7.46 -8.29 -6.47
C ALA A 92 7.93 -9.01 -7.75
N ILE A 93 7.25 -10.09 -8.15
CA ILE A 93 7.52 -10.77 -9.42
C ILE A 93 7.22 -9.83 -10.60
N ALA A 94 6.09 -9.14 -10.58
CA ALA A 94 5.69 -8.21 -11.63
C ALA A 94 6.69 -7.04 -11.74
N GLU A 95 7.14 -6.48 -10.60
CA GLU A 95 8.18 -5.45 -10.57
C GLU A 95 9.45 -5.93 -11.26
N THR A 96 9.97 -7.09 -10.87
CA THR A 96 11.19 -7.68 -11.44
C THR A 96 11.06 -7.93 -12.95
N MET A 97 9.93 -8.44 -13.41
CA MET A 97 9.68 -8.67 -14.84
C MET A 97 9.63 -7.35 -15.62
N MET A 98 8.99 -6.32 -15.07
CA MET A 98 8.88 -5.02 -15.73
C MET A 98 10.21 -4.26 -15.71
N SER A 99 10.94 -4.32 -14.61
CA SER A 99 12.28 -3.77 -14.48
C SER A 99 13.22 -4.37 -15.54
N ALA A 100 13.24 -5.70 -15.68
CA ALA A 100 14.05 -6.37 -16.68
C ALA A 100 13.67 -6.02 -18.12
N ARG A 101 12.42 -5.61 -18.37
CA ARG A 101 11.91 -5.29 -19.70
C ARG A 101 12.08 -3.82 -20.09
N TYR A 102 11.97 -2.90 -19.14
CA TYR A 102 11.82 -1.48 -19.40
C TYR A 102 12.95 -0.60 -18.87
N ASN A 103 13.75 -1.10 -17.93
CA ASN A 103 14.89 -0.32 -17.43
C ASN A 103 16.06 -0.39 -18.43
N GLU A 104 16.74 0.74 -18.54
CA GLU A 104 17.94 0.91 -19.36
C GLU A 104 19.12 1.34 -18.48
N PRO A 105 20.36 1.12 -18.88
CA PRO A 105 21.52 1.54 -18.11
C PRO A 105 21.47 3.03 -17.78
N GLY A 106 21.35 3.35 -16.48
CA GLY A 106 21.26 4.73 -15.98
C GLY A 106 19.87 5.34 -16.04
N PHE A 107 18.83 4.58 -16.41
CA PHE A 107 17.45 5.04 -16.45
C PHE A 107 16.48 3.95 -15.97
N ASP A 108 16.06 4.05 -14.71
CA ASP A 108 15.14 3.09 -14.08
C ASP A 108 13.70 3.60 -14.16
N VAL A 109 12.90 2.95 -15.02
CA VAL A 109 11.46 3.21 -15.15
C VAL A 109 10.69 2.54 -14.01
N VAL A 110 11.13 1.34 -13.64
CA VAL A 110 10.51 0.50 -12.61
C VAL A 110 11.58 0.13 -11.56
N ASP A 111 11.43 0.70 -10.37
CA ASP A 111 12.33 0.48 -9.23
C ASP A 111 11.54 0.78 -7.95
N HIS A 112 10.64 -0.11 -7.57
CA HIS A 112 9.86 0.01 -6.34
C HIS A 112 9.92 -1.27 -5.51
N TYR A 113 9.74 -1.12 -4.21
CA TYR A 113 9.66 -2.24 -3.29
C TYR A 113 8.21 -2.64 -3.02
N THR A 114 8.03 -3.88 -2.64
CA THR A 114 6.78 -4.39 -2.08
C THR A 114 7.02 -4.78 -0.62
N TYR A 115 6.27 -4.14 0.27
CA TYR A 115 6.29 -4.40 1.70
C TYR A 115 5.04 -5.17 2.09
N ALA A 116 5.19 -6.23 2.86
CA ALA A 116 4.06 -6.98 3.40
C ALA A 116 4.15 -7.04 4.93
N LEU A 117 3.05 -6.74 5.59
CA LEU A 117 2.88 -6.94 7.02
C LEU A 117 1.92 -8.10 7.24
N CYS A 118 2.39 -9.15 7.88
CA CYS A 118 1.62 -10.36 8.17
C CYS A 118 1.72 -10.73 9.66
N GLY A 119 0.80 -11.59 10.12
CA GLY A 119 0.92 -12.25 11.40
C GLY A 119 1.90 -13.45 11.31
N ASP A 120 2.10 -14.09 12.43
CA ASP A 120 3.00 -15.23 12.62
C ASP A 120 2.29 -16.60 12.58
N GLY A 121 1.00 -16.58 12.29
CA GLY A 121 0.19 -17.81 12.23
C GLY A 121 -1.01 -17.76 11.33
#